data_dcf439a2aad0625550b3be30e2d1a4f7
#
_entry.id   dcf439a2aad0625550b3be30e2d1a4f7
#
_cell.length_a   1.000
_cell.length_b   1.000
_cell.length_c   1.000
_cell.angle_alpha   90.00
_cell.angle_beta   90.00
_cell.angle_gamma   90.00
#
_symmetry.space_group_name_H-M   'P 1'
#
loop_
_entity.id
_entity.type
_entity.pdbx_description
1 polymer ?
#
loop_
_entity_poly.entity_id
_entity_poly.type
_entity_poly.pdbx_seq_one_letter_code
_entity_poly.pdbx_strand_id
1 'polypeptide(L)'
;SIKQNINISKGDFLPSLTLSQSQTSTSTSEIIDQSGSSSGDTKRNTETKKLSVEQDLFQGFKSYNNLKKSRLEFEKANFEYKQVEQEIILKSITSYFDLIFKNKSKNFNLLNVDLFERQVESDKARLQKGEITLTDLAQSESSLAGANAKFIKAETELIASVAEFERINRVPAPENFIDNLSIKIST
;
A
#
# COMPACT_ATOMS: atom_id res chain seq x y z
N SER A 1 -10.37 -8.56 13.57
CA SER A 1 -9.21 -9.47 13.40
C SER A 1 -9.72 -10.82 12.89
N ILE A 2 -9.07 -11.41 11.87
CA ILE A 2 -9.47 -12.67 11.22
C ILE A 2 -9.52 -13.82 12.26
N LYS A 3 -8.65 -13.79 13.26
CA LYS A 3 -8.68 -14.74 14.38
C LYS A 3 -10.01 -14.70 15.17
N GLN A 4 -10.65 -13.54 15.28
CA GLN A 4 -11.94 -13.41 15.96
C GLN A 4 -13.08 -14.02 15.15
N ASN A 5 -12.99 -14.10 13.82
CA ASN A 5 -14.00 -14.74 12.99
C ASN A 5 -14.18 -16.23 13.33
N ILE A 6 -13.10 -16.90 13.77
CA ILE A 6 -13.20 -18.29 14.26
C ILE A 6 -14.08 -18.36 15.53
N ASN A 7 -13.95 -17.39 16.45
CA ASN A 7 -14.76 -17.34 17.65
C ASN A 7 -16.22 -17.00 17.34
N ILE A 8 -16.46 -16.12 16.35
CA ILE A 8 -17.81 -15.81 15.85
C ILE A 8 -18.44 -17.08 15.26
N SER A 9 -17.72 -17.80 14.40
CA SER A 9 -18.22 -19.06 13.82
C SER A 9 -18.44 -20.18 14.85
N LYS A 10 -17.74 -20.13 15.99
CA LYS A 10 -18.05 -21.01 17.13
C LYS A 10 -19.35 -20.59 17.84
N GLY A 11 -19.66 -19.28 17.82
CA GLY A 11 -20.91 -18.75 18.33
C GLY A 11 -22.16 -19.31 17.64
N ASP A 12 -22.05 -19.71 16.36
CA ASP A 12 -23.14 -20.33 15.60
C ASP A 12 -23.63 -21.69 16.23
N PHE A 13 -22.84 -22.26 17.14
CA PHE A 13 -23.22 -23.48 17.90
C PHE A 13 -23.86 -23.18 19.26
N LEU A 14 -23.96 -21.91 19.65
CA LEU A 14 -24.54 -21.50 20.92
C LEU A 14 -25.98 -20.98 20.70
N PRO A 15 -26.85 -21.08 21.73
CA PRO A 15 -28.17 -20.49 21.65
C PRO A 15 -28.10 -18.96 21.53
N SER A 16 -28.95 -18.38 20.70
CA SER A 16 -29.15 -16.94 20.64
C SER A 16 -30.19 -16.53 21.68
N LEU A 17 -29.89 -15.47 22.43
CA LEU A 17 -30.78 -14.90 23.43
C LEU A 17 -31.20 -13.51 22.93
N THR A 18 -32.49 -13.32 22.70
CA THR A 18 -33.05 -12.05 22.24
C THR A 18 -34.05 -11.51 23.25
N LEU A 19 -33.81 -10.32 23.77
CA LEU A 19 -34.74 -9.55 24.57
C LEU A 19 -35.33 -8.44 23.69
N SER A 20 -36.66 -8.48 23.54
CA SER A 20 -37.37 -7.43 22.79
C SER A 20 -38.42 -6.78 23.68
N GLN A 21 -38.53 -5.47 23.60
CA GLN A 21 -39.57 -4.66 24.22
C GLN A 21 -40.27 -3.86 23.14
N SER A 22 -41.59 -4.01 23.04
CA SER A 22 -42.41 -3.23 22.14
C SER A 22 -43.51 -2.54 22.91
N GLN A 23 -43.71 -1.26 22.59
CA GLN A 23 -44.85 -0.46 23.09
C GLN A 23 -45.74 -0.09 21.92
N THR A 24 -46.95 -0.57 21.95
CA THR A 24 -47.97 -0.26 20.93
C THR A 24 -49.07 0.60 21.53
N SER A 25 -49.26 1.77 20.98
CA SER A 25 -50.40 2.64 21.31
C SER A 25 -51.42 2.58 20.19
N THR A 26 -52.57 2.04 20.47
CA THR A 26 -53.69 1.99 19.52
C THR A 26 -54.71 2.99 19.96
N SER A 27 -55.04 3.93 19.10
CA SER A 27 -56.15 4.87 19.28
C SER A 27 -57.23 4.53 18.27
N THR A 28 -58.43 4.20 18.76
CA THR A 28 -59.61 3.97 17.93
C THR A 28 -60.53 5.19 18.12
N SER A 29 -60.74 5.95 17.04
CA SER A 29 -61.66 7.08 17.05
C SER A 29 -63.12 6.59 17.08
N GLU A 30 -63.97 7.41 17.58
CA GLU A 30 -65.43 7.20 17.65
C GLU A 30 -66.01 6.74 16.29
N ILE A 31 -66.65 5.58 16.27
CA ILE A 31 -67.38 5.10 15.11
C ILE A 31 -68.91 5.21 15.47
N ILE A 32 -69.62 6.03 14.69
CA ILE A 32 -71.08 6.07 14.80
C ILE A 32 -71.60 5.03 13.82
N ASP A 33 -72.40 4.07 14.32
CA ASP A 33 -73.05 3.08 13.48
C ASP A 33 -74.32 3.64 12.84
N GLN A 34 -74.88 2.91 11.89
CA GLN A 34 -76.14 3.33 11.21
C GLN A 34 -77.36 3.46 12.11
N SER A 35 -77.29 2.95 13.35
CA SER A 35 -78.32 3.06 14.38
C SER A 35 -78.14 4.26 15.30
N GLY A 36 -77.08 5.08 15.10
CA GLY A 36 -76.76 6.26 15.90
C GLY A 36 -76.10 5.94 17.24
N SER A 37 -75.64 4.71 17.42
CA SER A 37 -74.92 4.33 18.64
C SER A 37 -73.43 4.71 18.50
N SER A 38 -72.92 5.51 19.42
CA SER A 38 -71.54 6.00 19.45
C SER A 38 -70.73 5.09 20.33
N SER A 39 -69.61 4.60 19.76
CA SER A 39 -68.51 3.92 20.53
C SER A 39 -67.47 4.96 20.81
N GLY A 40 -67.27 5.35 22.06
CA GLY A 40 -66.34 6.39 22.46
C GLY A 40 -64.90 6.07 22.13
N ASP A 41 -64.07 7.13 22.05
CA ASP A 41 -62.61 7.04 21.82
C ASP A 41 -61.94 6.08 22.80
N THR A 42 -61.28 5.07 22.28
CA THR A 42 -60.53 4.10 23.10
C THR A 42 -59.04 4.19 22.80
N LYS A 43 -58.26 4.57 23.81
CA LYS A 43 -56.77 4.49 23.75
C LYS A 43 -56.32 3.25 24.53
N ARG A 44 -55.60 2.37 23.83
CA ARG A 44 -54.98 1.20 24.46
C ARG A 44 -53.47 1.27 24.28
N ASN A 45 -52.76 1.33 25.40
CA ASN A 45 -51.30 1.19 25.43
C ASN A 45 -50.96 -0.24 25.87
N THR A 46 -50.27 -0.95 25.00
CA THR A 46 -49.83 -2.30 25.26
C THR A 46 -48.29 -2.30 25.28
N GLU A 47 -47.72 -2.72 26.41
CA GLU A 47 -46.27 -2.95 26.51
C GLU A 47 -46.06 -4.46 26.50
N THR A 48 -45.24 -4.92 25.56
CA THR A 48 -44.88 -6.33 25.43
C THR A 48 -43.39 -6.47 25.62
N LYS A 49 -42.98 -7.26 26.63
CA LYS A 49 -41.59 -7.70 26.87
C LYS A 49 -41.48 -9.19 26.53
N LYS A 50 -40.59 -9.48 25.55
CA LYS A 50 -40.40 -10.86 25.08
C LYS A 50 -38.95 -11.26 25.25
N LEU A 51 -38.71 -12.34 25.96
CA LEU A 51 -37.41 -13.03 26.02
C LEU A 51 -37.54 -14.31 25.19
N SER A 52 -36.71 -14.42 24.15
CA SER A 52 -36.65 -15.62 23.31
C SER A 52 -35.26 -16.21 23.31
N VAL A 53 -35.23 -17.53 23.44
CA VAL A 53 -34.00 -18.36 23.33
C VAL A 53 -34.21 -19.25 22.11
N GLU A 54 -33.28 -19.13 21.13
CA GLU A 54 -33.37 -19.93 19.91
C GLU A 54 -32.05 -20.70 19.72
N GLN A 55 -32.17 -22.03 19.52
CA GLN A 55 -31.04 -22.91 19.28
C GLN A 55 -31.30 -23.73 18.02
N ASP A 56 -30.48 -23.54 17.03
CA ASP A 56 -30.49 -24.36 15.82
C ASP A 56 -29.85 -25.72 16.11
N LEU A 57 -30.61 -26.78 16.05
CA LEU A 57 -30.12 -28.14 16.31
C LEU A 57 -29.43 -28.74 15.08
N PHE A 58 -29.93 -28.45 13.89
CA PHE A 58 -29.35 -28.89 12.62
C PHE A 58 -29.63 -27.93 11.48
N GLN A 59 -28.56 -27.48 10.83
CA GLN A 59 -28.59 -26.56 9.67
C GLN A 59 -27.87 -27.15 8.44
N GLY A 60 -28.00 -28.47 8.19
CA GLY A 60 -27.35 -29.08 7.02
C GLY A 60 -25.82 -28.88 6.96
N PHE A 61 -25.13 -28.99 8.10
CA PHE A 61 -23.68 -28.76 8.25
C PHE A 61 -23.20 -27.32 7.97
N LYS A 62 -24.10 -26.36 7.89
CA LYS A 62 -23.75 -24.94 7.61
C LYS A 62 -22.74 -24.40 8.64
N SER A 63 -23.04 -24.50 9.93
CA SER A 63 -22.16 -24.02 11.01
C SER A 63 -20.82 -24.74 11.04
N TYR A 64 -20.80 -26.05 10.77
CA TYR A 64 -19.56 -26.81 10.64
C TYR A 64 -18.69 -26.32 9.48
N ASN A 65 -19.28 -26.13 8.29
CA ASN A 65 -18.56 -25.64 7.13
C ASN A 65 -18.11 -24.18 7.30
N ASN A 66 -18.90 -23.34 7.97
CA ASN A 66 -18.51 -21.98 8.33
C ASN A 66 -17.29 -21.96 9.26
N LEU A 67 -17.26 -22.81 10.26
CA LEU A 67 -16.10 -22.92 11.15
C LEU A 67 -14.85 -23.42 10.40
N LYS A 68 -15.01 -24.39 9.52
CA LYS A 68 -13.92 -24.88 8.67
C LYS A 68 -13.40 -23.79 7.73
N LYS A 69 -14.31 -23.05 7.10
CA LYS A 69 -13.99 -21.89 6.25
C LYS A 69 -13.21 -20.83 7.04
N SER A 70 -13.68 -20.44 8.22
CA SER A 70 -13.01 -19.43 9.05
C SER A 70 -11.60 -19.85 9.49
N ARG A 71 -11.36 -21.15 9.71
CA ARG A 71 -10.02 -21.68 9.99
C ARG A 71 -9.10 -21.57 8.77
N LEU A 72 -9.60 -21.95 7.60
CA LEU A 72 -8.83 -21.83 6.33
C LEU A 72 -8.54 -20.38 5.97
N GLU A 73 -9.48 -19.47 6.21
CA GLU A 73 -9.27 -18.04 6.03
C GLU A 73 -8.20 -17.48 6.96
N PHE A 74 -8.13 -17.96 8.20
CA PHE A 74 -7.05 -17.61 9.13
C PHE A 74 -5.69 -18.14 8.65
N GLU A 75 -5.63 -19.37 8.17
CA GLU A 75 -4.42 -19.96 7.61
C GLU A 75 -3.97 -19.20 6.35
N LYS A 76 -4.90 -18.91 5.44
CA LYS A 76 -4.66 -18.05 4.26
C LYS A 76 -4.05 -16.70 4.66
N ALA A 77 -4.65 -16.02 5.64
CA ALA A 77 -4.14 -14.74 6.12
C ALA A 77 -2.71 -14.81 6.69
N ASN A 78 -2.32 -15.92 7.30
CA ASN A 78 -0.95 -16.13 7.75
C ASN A 78 0.03 -16.27 6.58
N PHE A 79 -0.38 -16.92 5.48
CA PHE A 79 0.44 -16.98 4.28
C PHE A 79 0.52 -15.63 3.57
N GLU A 80 -0.57 -14.88 3.49
CA GLU A 80 -0.59 -13.52 2.95
C GLU A 80 0.32 -12.58 3.75
N TYR A 81 0.33 -12.71 5.08
CA TYR A 81 1.27 -11.96 5.93
C TYR A 81 2.73 -12.27 5.59
N LYS A 82 3.09 -13.56 5.46
CA LYS A 82 4.44 -13.96 5.05
C LYS A 82 4.83 -13.46 3.65
N GLN A 83 3.86 -13.46 2.74
CA GLN A 83 4.08 -12.91 1.40
C GLN A 83 4.40 -11.41 1.45
N VAL A 84 3.63 -10.63 2.21
CA VAL A 84 3.89 -9.19 2.40
C VAL A 84 5.24 -8.95 3.06
N GLU A 85 5.61 -9.77 4.06
CA GLU A 85 6.93 -9.70 4.70
C GLU A 85 8.07 -9.89 3.69
N GLN A 86 7.98 -10.92 2.85
CA GLN A 86 8.96 -11.19 1.79
C GLN A 86 9.00 -10.06 0.75
N GLU A 87 7.86 -9.50 0.39
CA GLU A 87 7.77 -8.38 -0.55
C GLU A 87 8.44 -7.11 -0.01
N ILE A 88 8.25 -6.82 1.28
CA ILE A 88 8.92 -5.67 1.93
C ILE A 88 10.42 -5.87 1.97
N ILE A 89 10.89 -7.07 2.34
CA ILE A 89 12.32 -7.40 2.34
C ILE A 89 12.91 -7.23 0.93
N LEU A 90 12.25 -7.76 -0.08
CA LEU A 90 12.69 -7.63 -1.46
C LEU A 90 12.74 -6.16 -1.91
N LYS A 91 11.71 -5.36 -1.60
CA LYS A 91 11.69 -3.92 -1.89
C LYS A 91 12.83 -3.18 -1.20
N SER A 92 13.10 -3.51 0.06
CA SER A 92 14.21 -2.92 0.83
C SER A 92 15.57 -3.21 0.18
N ILE A 93 15.81 -4.46 -0.17
CA ILE A 93 17.04 -4.86 -0.85
C ILE A 93 17.18 -4.17 -2.20
N THR A 94 16.11 -4.17 -3.00
CA THR A 94 16.10 -3.55 -4.33
C THR A 94 16.36 -2.06 -4.26
N SER A 95 15.72 -1.34 -3.32
CA SER A 95 15.95 0.09 -3.13
C SER A 95 17.38 0.43 -2.73
N TYR A 96 18.00 -0.42 -1.92
CA TYR A 96 19.42 -0.26 -1.54
C TYR A 96 20.36 -0.43 -2.74
N PHE A 97 20.15 -1.46 -3.56
CA PHE A 97 20.96 -1.66 -4.76
C PHE A 97 20.72 -0.59 -5.83
N ASP A 98 19.50 -0.10 -5.98
CA ASP A 98 19.19 1.01 -6.89
C ASP A 98 19.93 2.28 -6.46
N LEU A 99 19.95 2.56 -5.18
CA LEU A 99 20.71 3.68 -4.60
C LEU A 99 22.19 3.61 -4.95
N ILE A 100 22.83 2.46 -4.78
CA ILE A 100 24.25 2.24 -5.14
C ILE A 100 24.44 2.42 -6.64
N PHE A 101 23.55 1.86 -7.46
CA PHE A 101 23.63 1.96 -8.91
C PHE A 101 23.51 3.42 -9.39
N LYS A 102 22.54 4.19 -8.85
CA LYS A 102 22.36 5.60 -9.21
C LYS A 102 23.54 6.46 -8.78
N ASN A 103 24.13 6.20 -7.62
CA ASN A 103 25.32 6.89 -7.17
C ASN A 103 26.52 6.62 -8.11
N LYS A 104 26.76 5.36 -8.49
CA LYS A 104 27.80 5.01 -9.46
C LYS A 104 27.55 5.61 -10.84
N SER A 105 26.30 5.63 -11.28
CA SER A 105 25.88 6.26 -12.54
C SER A 105 26.14 7.77 -12.52
N LYS A 106 25.84 8.49 -11.44
CA LYS A 106 26.17 9.90 -11.27
C LYS A 106 27.67 10.13 -11.41
N ASN A 107 28.48 9.35 -10.66
CA ASN A 107 29.94 9.49 -10.67
C ASN A 107 30.52 9.21 -12.06
N PHE A 108 30.01 8.21 -12.78
CA PHE A 108 30.41 7.91 -14.14
C PHE A 108 30.07 9.07 -15.11
N ASN A 109 28.88 9.65 -14.99
CA ASN A 109 28.49 10.79 -15.83
C ASN A 109 29.31 12.04 -15.50
N LEU A 110 29.71 12.24 -14.24
CA LEU A 110 30.62 13.32 -13.85
C LEU A 110 32.00 13.17 -14.51
N LEU A 111 32.54 11.96 -14.53
CA LEU A 111 33.81 11.69 -15.25
C LEU A 111 33.70 11.93 -16.75
N ASN A 112 32.54 11.63 -17.35
CA ASN A 112 32.30 11.93 -18.76
C ASN A 112 32.26 13.44 -19.02
N VAL A 113 31.70 14.25 -18.11
CA VAL A 113 31.74 15.71 -18.21
C VAL A 113 33.18 16.20 -18.21
N ASP A 114 34.02 15.79 -17.25
CA ASP A 114 35.43 16.14 -17.17
C ASP A 114 36.20 15.76 -18.47
N LEU A 115 35.92 14.60 -19.04
CA LEU A 115 36.49 14.16 -20.30
C LEU A 115 36.13 15.10 -21.47
N PHE A 116 34.85 15.46 -21.62
CA PHE A 116 34.41 16.35 -22.69
C PHE A 116 34.85 17.80 -22.47
N GLU A 117 34.99 18.26 -21.23
CA GLU A 117 35.58 19.57 -20.91
C GLU A 117 37.02 19.68 -21.43
N ARG A 118 37.85 18.65 -21.10
CA ARG A 118 39.24 18.57 -21.62
C ARG A 118 39.30 18.46 -23.14
N GLN A 119 38.36 17.75 -23.77
CA GLN A 119 38.25 17.66 -25.21
C GLN A 119 37.99 19.04 -25.84
N VAL A 120 37.00 19.80 -25.30
CA VAL A 120 36.68 21.16 -25.78
C VAL A 120 37.86 22.10 -25.58
N GLU A 121 38.57 22.02 -24.44
CA GLU A 121 39.78 22.82 -24.20
C GLU A 121 40.87 22.52 -25.22
N SER A 122 41.13 21.25 -25.49
CA SER A 122 42.08 20.80 -26.52
C SER A 122 41.68 21.30 -27.92
N ASP A 123 40.40 21.17 -28.27
CA ASP A 123 39.88 21.58 -29.58
C ASP A 123 39.91 23.10 -29.76
N LYS A 124 39.68 23.86 -28.70
CA LYS A 124 39.89 25.34 -28.72
C LYS A 124 41.35 25.70 -29.02
N ALA A 125 42.32 25.06 -28.42
CA ALA A 125 43.74 25.26 -28.68
C ALA A 125 44.14 24.88 -30.11
N ARG A 126 43.58 23.78 -30.65
CA ARG A 126 43.82 23.33 -32.04
C ARG A 126 43.18 24.25 -33.06
N LEU A 127 41.97 24.79 -32.79
CA LEU A 127 41.35 25.78 -33.65
C LEU A 127 42.19 27.05 -33.76
N GLN A 128 42.75 27.53 -32.64
CA GLN A 128 43.66 28.71 -32.66
C GLN A 128 44.91 28.48 -33.52
N LYS A 129 45.37 27.23 -33.65
CA LYS A 129 46.49 26.87 -34.54
C LYS A 129 46.05 26.59 -35.97
N GLY A 130 44.72 26.62 -36.26
CA GLY A 130 44.19 26.34 -37.60
C GLY A 130 44.17 24.84 -37.95
N GLU A 131 44.29 23.94 -36.96
CA GLU A 131 44.33 22.48 -37.16
C GLU A 131 42.93 21.87 -37.33
N ILE A 132 41.90 22.54 -36.85
CA ILE A 132 40.50 22.08 -36.93
C ILE A 132 39.58 23.22 -37.36
N THR A 133 38.35 22.89 -37.74
CA THR A 133 37.34 23.88 -38.14
C THR A 133 36.48 24.34 -36.96
N LEU A 134 35.79 25.48 -37.13
CA LEU A 134 34.79 25.97 -36.17
C LEU A 134 33.65 24.94 -35.96
N THR A 135 33.31 24.19 -37.02
CA THR A 135 32.30 23.12 -36.97
C THR A 135 32.72 21.97 -36.03
N ASP A 136 34.00 21.61 -36.05
CA ASP A 136 34.55 20.57 -35.18
C ASP A 136 34.47 21.01 -33.71
N LEU A 137 34.82 22.26 -33.42
CA LEU A 137 34.69 22.80 -32.07
C LEU A 137 33.22 22.84 -31.63
N ALA A 138 32.31 23.30 -32.49
CA ALA A 138 30.87 23.32 -32.17
C ALA A 138 30.32 21.92 -31.88
N GLN A 139 30.83 20.87 -32.57
CA GLN A 139 30.47 19.48 -32.31
C GLN A 139 30.95 19.03 -30.92
N SER A 140 32.17 19.39 -30.52
CA SER A 140 32.70 19.07 -29.19
C SER A 140 31.92 19.78 -28.07
N GLU A 141 31.59 21.08 -28.28
CA GLU A 141 30.77 21.84 -27.33
C GLU A 141 29.35 21.26 -27.21
N SER A 142 28.75 20.81 -28.31
CA SER A 142 27.45 20.10 -28.29
C SER A 142 27.53 18.79 -27.51
N SER A 143 28.63 18.05 -27.68
CA SER A 143 28.87 16.81 -26.94
C SER A 143 29.00 17.03 -25.43
N LEU A 144 29.72 18.11 -25.03
CA LEU A 144 29.82 18.55 -23.64
C LEU A 144 28.45 18.93 -23.07
N ALA A 145 27.65 19.68 -23.81
CA ALA A 145 26.28 20.02 -23.38
C ALA A 145 25.43 18.79 -23.19
N GLY A 146 25.55 17.77 -24.06
CA GLY A 146 24.91 16.48 -23.92
C GLY A 146 25.37 15.69 -22.68
N ALA A 147 26.67 15.74 -22.37
CA ALA A 147 27.24 15.09 -21.17
C ALA A 147 26.71 15.77 -19.89
N ASN A 148 26.68 17.10 -19.86
CA ASN A 148 26.11 17.87 -18.74
C ASN A 148 24.63 17.54 -18.51
N ALA A 149 23.83 17.43 -19.56
CA ALA A 149 22.43 17.03 -19.44
C ALA A 149 22.27 15.62 -18.83
N LYS A 150 23.12 14.69 -19.24
CA LYS A 150 23.13 13.31 -18.66
C LYS A 150 23.56 13.31 -17.20
N PHE A 151 24.52 14.14 -16.81
CA PHE A 151 24.96 14.27 -15.42
C PHE A 151 23.83 14.83 -14.55
N ILE A 152 23.17 15.92 -14.96
CA ILE A 152 22.04 16.50 -14.23
C ILE A 152 20.90 15.49 -14.08
N LYS A 153 20.61 14.73 -15.13
CA LYS A 153 19.63 13.65 -15.07
C LYS A 153 20.02 12.58 -14.04
N ALA A 154 21.26 12.11 -14.07
CA ALA A 154 21.74 11.09 -13.13
C ALA A 154 21.74 11.59 -11.67
N GLU A 155 22.03 12.87 -11.44
CA GLU A 155 21.93 13.50 -10.13
C GLU A 155 20.49 13.55 -9.63
N THR A 156 19.54 13.94 -10.47
CA THR A 156 18.12 13.94 -10.15
C THR A 156 17.61 12.54 -9.86
N GLU A 157 18.04 11.54 -10.62
CA GLU A 157 17.69 10.12 -10.39
C GLU A 157 18.25 9.61 -9.06
N LEU A 158 19.46 10.04 -8.66
CA LEU A 158 20.00 9.70 -7.34
C LEU A 158 19.16 10.30 -6.22
N ILE A 159 18.77 11.57 -6.31
CA ILE A 159 17.91 12.21 -5.31
C ILE A 159 16.59 11.45 -5.17
N ALA A 160 15.98 11.06 -6.27
CA ALA A 160 14.75 10.27 -6.26
C ALA A 160 14.95 8.89 -5.60
N SER A 161 16.09 8.21 -5.87
CA SER A 161 16.38 6.90 -5.28
C SER A 161 16.67 7.01 -3.77
N VAL A 162 17.28 8.09 -3.29
CA VAL A 162 17.44 8.39 -1.85
C VAL A 162 16.08 8.49 -1.18
N ALA A 163 15.18 9.32 -1.73
CA ALA A 163 13.84 9.51 -1.18
C ALA A 163 13.03 8.19 -1.15
N GLU A 164 13.15 7.37 -2.21
CA GLU A 164 12.49 6.05 -2.26
C GLU A 164 13.06 5.07 -1.24
N PHE A 165 14.38 5.04 -1.06
CA PHE A 165 15.03 4.22 -0.03
C PHE A 165 14.53 4.60 1.37
N GLU A 166 14.51 5.90 1.72
CA GLU A 166 14.05 6.39 3.00
C GLU A 166 12.56 6.11 3.24
N ARG A 167 11.76 6.21 2.18
CA ARG A 167 10.34 5.88 2.23
C ARG A 167 10.08 4.41 2.58
N ILE A 168 10.86 3.49 1.97
CA ILE A 168 10.70 2.04 2.17
C ILE A 168 11.27 1.61 3.52
N ASN A 169 12.50 2.04 3.83
CA ASN A 169 13.25 1.54 4.98
C ASN A 169 12.98 2.32 6.27
N ARG A 170 12.37 3.52 6.19
CA ARG A 170 12.10 4.41 7.33
C ARG A 170 13.36 4.82 8.11
N VAL A 171 14.52 4.73 7.46
CA VAL A 171 15.82 5.19 7.99
C VAL A 171 16.46 6.10 6.94
N PRO A 172 17.29 7.08 7.36
CA PRO A 172 18.02 7.91 6.42
C PRO A 172 18.97 7.06 5.57
N ALA A 173 19.20 7.49 4.33
CA ALA A 173 20.18 6.84 3.47
C ALA A 173 21.58 6.97 4.06
N PRO A 174 22.41 5.91 4.02
CA PRO A 174 23.77 5.98 4.55
C PRO A 174 24.61 6.99 3.75
N GLU A 175 25.31 7.88 4.45
CA GLU A 175 26.16 8.93 3.81
C GLU A 175 27.30 8.34 2.99
N ASN A 176 27.84 7.20 3.43
CA ASN A 176 28.87 6.46 2.70
C ASN A 176 28.22 5.29 1.97
N PHE A 177 27.81 5.52 0.72
CA PHE A 177 27.46 4.42 -0.20
C PHE A 177 28.74 3.62 -0.46
N ILE A 178 28.88 2.54 0.29
CA ILE A 178 30.11 1.79 0.47
C ILE A 178 30.62 1.27 -0.87
N ASP A 179 31.84 1.68 -1.23
CA ASP A 179 32.66 1.06 -2.28
C ASP A 179 33.04 -0.40 -1.96
N ASN A 180 32.60 -0.94 -0.83
CA ASN A 180 32.99 -2.23 -0.28
C ASN A 180 31.86 -3.26 -0.33
N LEU A 181 31.19 -3.45 -1.47
CA LEU A 181 30.44 -4.69 -1.68
C LEU A 181 31.38 -5.78 -2.22
N SER A 182 32.33 -6.26 -1.40
CA SER A 182 32.89 -7.57 -1.59
C SER A 182 31.83 -8.60 -1.16
N ILE A 183 30.92 -8.94 -2.05
CA ILE A 183 30.05 -10.10 -1.87
C ILE A 183 30.97 -11.31 -1.90
N LYS A 184 31.37 -11.83 -0.74
CA LYS A 184 31.89 -13.18 -0.62
C LYS A 184 30.76 -14.13 -0.98
N ILE A 185 30.70 -14.52 -2.25
CA ILE A 185 29.89 -15.66 -2.67
C ILE A 185 30.61 -16.87 -2.10
N SER A 186 30.10 -17.40 -0.98
CA SER A 186 30.52 -18.72 -0.47
C SER A 186 29.94 -19.74 -1.46
N THR A 187 30.84 -20.32 -2.28
CA THR A 187 30.56 -21.54 -3.04
C THR A 187 30.43 -22.72 -2.09
#